data_91e9b923cd28c187d3cfc93fa4b218c4
#
_entry.id   91e9b923cd28c187d3cfc93fa4b218c4
#
_cell.length_a   1.000
_cell.length_b   1.000
_cell.length_c   1.000
_cell.angle_alpha   90.00
_cell.angle_beta   90.00
_cell.angle_gamma   90.00
#
_symmetry.space_group_name_H-M   'P 1'
#
loop_
_entity.id
_entity.type
_entity.pdbx_description
1 polymer ?
#
loop_
_entity_poly.entity_id
_entity_poly.type
_entity_poly.pdbx_seq_one_letter_code
_entity_poly.pdbx_strand_id
1 'polypeptide(L)'
;MRILFLIVALALVLLVPAQAGAVTTIGTNLTRVPDDRMVDCTTLPIYGVPTYQSSCTWYSTISSTENHIVPEGVGVITRARVRVGGTTGLMQFAVGRAQVDRNKPIGQQLLCCVWRASGPTFTPAANAITEITLNEPVEHVRDFEDNQDLFDNLAVSILQPGVPIPAVLTVSGTGSTSTAGACWPAVQLGNTYCMPGGPGNFAVLFNADWELNLSNGVRLAAQTALVRNNAALIPLICKLVQECAGLLRLQNARAPGAAAAAKTSTYGSARFKIPAGKTKRINVKLGPAGRLLLRKHRKVKIWANSTIGSGTALRVVSAQLTLKR
;
A
#
# COMPACT_ATOMS: atom_id res chain seq x y z
N MET A 1 -5.32 -7.07 -53.03
CA MET A 1 -5.99 -7.83 -51.95
C MET A 1 -5.05 -8.26 -50.81
N ARG A 2 -3.81 -8.68 -51.02
CA ARG A 2 -2.90 -9.17 -49.98
C ARG A 2 -2.42 -8.06 -48.98
N ILE A 3 -2.29 -6.82 -49.42
CA ILE A 3 -1.83 -5.68 -48.57
C ILE A 3 -2.93 -5.25 -47.60
N LEU A 4 -4.20 -5.34 -47.97
CA LEU A 4 -5.32 -4.96 -47.11
C LEU A 4 -5.47 -5.89 -45.90
N PHE A 5 -5.18 -7.18 -46.05
CA PHE A 5 -5.20 -8.16 -44.95
C PHE A 5 -4.08 -7.95 -43.93
N LEU A 6 -2.92 -7.47 -44.36
CA LEU A 6 -1.81 -7.18 -43.45
C LEU A 6 -2.08 -5.95 -42.55
N ILE A 7 -2.77 -4.94 -43.07
CA ILE A 7 -3.11 -3.73 -42.29
C ILE A 7 -4.20 -4.03 -41.26
N VAL A 8 -5.19 -4.87 -41.59
CA VAL A 8 -6.25 -5.28 -40.66
C VAL A 8 -5.69 -6.15 -39.52
N ALA A 9 -4.75 -7.08 -39.86
CA ALA A 9 -4.09 -7.91 -38.85
C ALA A 9 -3.20 -7.10 -37.90
N LEU A 10 -2.55 -6.02 -38.37
CA LEU A 10 -1.71 -5.14 -37.54
C LEU A 10 -2.56 -4.24 -36.62
N ALA A 11 -3.75 -3.82 -37.05
CA ALA A 11 -4.67 -3.02 -36.25
C ALA A 11 -5.33 -3.80 -35.09
N LEU A 12 -5.55 -5.11 -35.27
CA LEU A 12 -6.13 -5.96 -34.23
C LEU A 12 -5.16 -6.29 -33.07
N VAL A 13 -3.84 -6.21 -33.29
CA VAL A 13 -2.83 -6.46 -32.26
C VAL A 13 -2.70 -5.29 -31.28
N LEU A 14 -3.17 -4.08 -31.64
CA LEU A 14 -3.08 -2.89 -30.81
C LEU A 14 -4.25 -2.72 -29.82
N LEU A 15 -5.27 -3.57 -29.88
CA LEU A 15 -6.46 -3.55 -29.02
C LEU A 15 -6.38 -4.58 -27.88
N VAL A 16 -5.19 -4.87 -27.37
CA VAL A 16 -5.09 -5.60 -26.08
C VAL A 16 -5.55 -4.64 -25.00
N PRO A 17 -6.74 -4.83 -24.39
CA PRO A 17 -7.15 -3.98 -23.28
C PRO A 17 -6.09 -4.12 -22.20
N ALA A 18 -5.52 -3.00 -21.76
CA ALA A 18 -4.73 -2.98 -20.53
C ALA A 18 -5.64 -3.59 -19.46
N GLN A 19 -5.26 -4.73 -18.89
CA GLN A 19 -5.96 -5.29 -17.74
C GLN A 19 -5.88 -4.23 -16.63
N ALA A 20 -6.95 -3.47 -16.49
CA ALA A 20 -7.14 -2.62 -15.33
C ALA A 20 -7.09 -3.55 -14.11
N GLY A 21 -6.12 -3.36 -13.24
CA GLY A 21 -6.08 -4.07 -11.96
C GLY A 21 -7.41 -3.84 -11.26
N ALA A 22 -7.92 -4.85 -10.58
CA ALA A 22 -9.15 -4.70 -9.82
C ALA A 22 -8.95 -3.60 -8.76
N VAL A 23 -9.72 -2.53 -8.88
CA VAL A 23 -9.77 -1.44 -7.90
C VAL A 23 -10.65 -1.89 -6.75
N THR A 24 -10.16 -1.81 -5.53
CA THR A 24 -10.93 -2.06 -4.31
C THR A 24 -11.10 -0.75 -3.56
N THR A 25 -12.33 -0.35 -3.30
CA THR A 25 -12.59 0.80 -2.42
C THR A 25 -12.55 0.35 -0.96
N ILE A 26 -11.71 1.00 -0.16
CA ILE A 26 -11.59 0.81 1.28
C ILE A 26 -12.14 2.03 2.01
N GLY A 27 -12.70 1.83 3.20
CA GLY A 27 -13.22 2.92 4.02
C GLY A 27 -14.75 3.02 4.01
N THR A 28 -15.22 4.17 4.40
CA THR A 28 -16.62 4.43 4.71
C THR A 28 -17.46 4.67 3.45
N ASN A 29 -18.72 4.27 3.51
CA ASN A 29 -19.69 4.66 2.49
C ASN A 29 -19.99 6.16 2.60
N LEU A 30 -19.74 6.91 1.53
CA LEU A 30 -19.91 8.36 1.47
C LEU A 30 -21.34 8.81 1.12
N THR A 31 -22.34 7.94 1.15
CA THR A 31 -23.74 8.32 0.94
C THR A 31 -24.34 9.02 2.15
N ARG A 32 -23.78 8.78 3.36
CA ARG A 32 -24.22 9.44 4.59
C ARG A 32 -23.79 10.90 4.60
N VAL A 33 -24.63 11.76 5.17
CA VAL A 33 -24.34 13.19 5.34
C VAL A 33 -23.59 13.38 6.66
N PRO A 34 -22.47 14.10 6.68
CA PRO A 34 -21.77 14.42 7.93
C PRO A 34 -22.66 15.23 8.88
N ASP A 35 -22.47 15.02 10.15
CA ASP A 35 -23.08 15.87 11.17
C ASP A 35 -22.13 17.03 11.49
N ASP A 36 -22.47 18.25 11.05
CA ASP A 36 -21.67 19.46 11.31
C ASP A 36 -21.60 19.85 12.79
N ARG A 37 -22.37 19.18 13.66
CA ARG A 37 -22.28 19.31 15.11
C ARG A 37 -21.18 18.42 15.72
N MET A 38 -20.55 17.60 14.89
CA MET A 38 -19.42 16.81 15.35
C MET A 38 -18.30 17.72 15.83
N VAL A 39 -17.70 17.31 16.93
CA VAL A 39 -16.56 17.99 17.55
C VAL A 39 -15.44 18.25 16.54
N ASP A 40 -14.78 19.36 16.71
CA ASP A 40 -13.53 19.68 16.00
C ASP A 40 -12.31 19.23 16.83
N CYS A 41 -11.11 19.49 16.35
CA CYS A 41 -9.87 19.15 17.05
C CYS A 41 -9.70 19.86 18.40
N THR A 42 -10.43 20.96 18.65
CA THR A 42 -10.29 21.80 19.85
C THR A 42 -11.22 21.38 20.97
N THR A 43 -12.30 20.68 20.67
CA THR A 43 -13.42 20.45 21.61
C THR A 43 -13.53 19.02 22.11
N LEU A 44 -12.69 18.11 21.63
CA LEU A 44 -12.69 16.72 22.04
C LEU A 44 -12.15 16.51 23.45
N PRO A 45 -12.99 16.10 24.41
CA PRO A 45 -12.50 15.67 25.71
C PRO A 45 -11.89 14.27 25.55
N ILE A 46 -10.58 14.15 25.64
CA ILE A 46 -9.90 12.87 25.69
C ILE A 46 -9.65 12.53 27.13
N TYR A 47 -10.28 11.48 27.61
CA TYR A 47 -10.19 11.04 29.02
C TYR A 47 -10.37 12.18 30.04
N GLY A 48 -11.28 13.12 29.76
CA GLY A 48 -11.60 14.22 30.67
C GLY A 48 -10.61 15.39 30.68
N VAL A 49 -9.60 15.36 29.81
CA VAL A 49 -8.65 16.48 29.63
C VAL A 49 -9.05 17.26 28.38
N PRO A 50 -9.42 18.55 28.51
CA PRO A 50 -9.66 19.38 27.33
C PRO A 50 -8.34 19.60 26.59
N THR A 51 -8.20 19.00 25.42
CA THR A 51 -7.04 19.21 24.56
C THR A 51 -7.37 20.28 23.53
N TYR A 52 -6.94 21.49 23.78
CA TYR A 52 -7.02 22.59 22.81
C TYR A 52 -5.94 22.44 21.75
N GLN A 53 -6.19 21.61 20.74
CA GLN A 53 -5.26 21.45 19.64
C GLN A 53 -5.84 22.11 18.39
N SER A 54 -5.02 22.86 17.68
CA SER A 54 -5.43 23.53 16.43
C SER A 54 -5.60 22.56 15.25
N SER A 55 -5.15 21.32 15.39
CA SER A 55 -5.17 20.31 14.34
C SER A 55 -5.19 18.90 14.91
N CYS A 56 -5.72 17.95 14.14
CA CYS A 56 -5.76 16.53 14.52
C CYS A 56 -5.84 15.62 13.29
N THR A 57 -5.52 14.35 13.48
CA THR A 57 -5.65 13.32 12.43
C THR A 57 -6.58 12.21 12.91
N TRP A 58 -7.50 11.81 12.06
CA TRP A 58 -8.49 10.78 12.34
C TRP A 58 -8.29 9.57 11.45
N TYR A 59 -8.33 8.40 12.04
CA TYR A 59 -8.25 7.12 11.35
C TYR A 59 -9.25 6.14 11.94
N SER A 60 -9.68 5.16 11.15
CA SER A 60 -10.53 4.07 11.64
C SER A 60 -9.65 2.90 12.07
N THR A 61 -9.88 2.45 13.30
CA THR A 61 -9.29 1.21 13.79
C THR A 61 -10.31 0.10 13.64
N ILE A 62 -9.90 -1.02 13.13
CA ILE A 62 -10.58 -2.32 13.06
C ILE A 62 -12.11 -2.25 13.25
N SER A 63 -12.84 -1.95 12.18
CA SER A 63 -14.27 -2.18 12.11
C SER A 63 -14.55 -3.22 11.03
N SER A 64 -15.57 -4.02 11.23
CA SER A 64 -15.89 -5.17 10.40
C SER A 64 -16.34 -4.82 8.96
N THR A 65 -16.86 -3.62 8.71
CA THR A 65 -17.47 -3.27 7.42
C THR A 65 -17.02 -1.96 6.79
N GLU A 66 -16.44 -1.05 7.55
CA GLU A 66 -16.03 0.28 7.09
C GLU A 66 -14.62 0.59 7.57
N ASN A 67 -13.66 -0.27 7.23
CA ASN A 67 -12.29 -0.06 7.67
C ASN A 67 -11.47 0.69 6.62
N HIS A 68 -10.52 1.48 7.10
CA HIS A 68 -9.56 2.20 6.28
C HIS A 68 -8.21 1.47 6.20
N ILE A 69 -8.19 0.22 6.63
CA ILE A 69 -7.02 -0.67 6.54
C ILE A 69 -6.95 -1.18 5.11
N VAL A 70 -5.76 -1.11 4.53
CA VAL A 70 -5.55 -1.67 3.19
C VAL A 70 -5.70 -3.19 3.22
N PRO A 71 -6.26 -3.80 2.16
CA PRO A 71 -6.34 -5.25 2.04
C PRO A 71 -4.97 -5.92 2.09
N GLU A 72 -4.96 -7.20 2.47
CA GLU A 72 -3.74 -7.98 2.54
C GLU A 72 -3.01 -8.00 1.19
N GLY A 73 -1.74 -7.67 1.22
CA GLY A 73 -0.89 -7.54 0.05
C GLY A 73 -0.21 -6.18 -0.03
N VAL A 74 0.39 -5.90 -1.16
CA VAL A 74 1.04 -4.62 -1.45
C VAL A 74 0.30 -3.94 -2.58
N GLY A 75 -0.03 -2.68 -2.39
CA GLY A 75 -0.81 -1.91 -3.34
C GLY A 75 -0.43 -0.44 -3.38
N VAL A 76 -1.26 0.31 -4.07
CA VAL A 76 -1.17 1.78 -4.14
C VAL A 76 -2.55 2.34 -3.84
N ILE A 77 -2.62 3.33 -2.95
CA ILE A 77 -3.80 4.18 -2.86
C ILE A 77 -3.70 5.20 -3.98
N THR A 78 -4.56 5.07 -4.97
CA THR A 78 -4.54 5.94 -6.16
C THR A 78 -5.36 7.19 -5.96
N ARG A 79 -6.47 7.09 -5.24
CA ARG A 79 -7.41 8.18 -4.95
C ARG A 79 -7.95 8.06 -3.54
N ALA A 80 -8.18 9.20 -2.89
CA ALA A 80 -8.93 9.26 -1.65
C ALA A 80 -10.05 10.29 -1.76
N ARG A 81 -11.14 10.04 -1.05
CA ARG A 81 -12.32 10.90 -1.05
C ARG A 81 -12.77 11.16 0.37
N VAL A 82 -13.20 12.39 0.63
CA VAL A 82 -13.81 12.79 1.90
C VAL A 82 -15.15 13.47 1.61
N ARG A 83 -16.14 13.18 2.43
CA ARG A 83 -17.42 13.91 2.43
C ARG A 83 -17.49 14.79 3.65
N VAL A 84 -17.65 16.09 3.45
CA VAL A 84 -17.78 17.10 4.49
C VAL A 84 -19.17 17.73 4.50
N GLY A 85 -19.52 18.35 5.61
CA GLY A 85 -20.75 19.14 5.75
C GLY A 85 -20.60 20.58 5.25
N GLY A 86 -21.37 21.51 5.83
CA GLY A 86 -21.38 22.91 5.44
C GLY A 86 -20.12 23.67 5.84
N THR A 87 -19.49 23.29 6.95
CA THR A 87 -18.26 23.91 7.44
C THR A 87 -17.04 23.16 6.93
N THR A 88 -16.14 23.85 6.24
CA THR A 88 -14.95 23.26 5.62
C THR A 88 -13.68 23.99 6.02
N GLY A 89 -12.53 23.39 5.81
CA GLY A 89 -11.24 23.98 6.05
C GLY A 89 -10.11 23.13 5.51
N LEU A 90 -8.87 23.50 5.81
CA LEU A 90 -7.69 22.83 5.29
C LEU A 90 -7.57 21.42 5.83
N MET A 91 -7.46 20.44 4.95
CA MET A 91 -7.33 19.02 5.24
C MET A 91 -6.15 18.40 4.48
N GLN A 92 -5.76 17.19 4.90
CA GLN A 92 -4.74 16.39 4.25
C GLN A 92 -4.99 14.92 4.51
N PHE A 93 -4.82 14.05 3.52
CA PHE A 93 -4.77 12.62 3.77
C PHE A 93 -3.38 12.21 4.25
N ALA A 94 -3.33 11.24 5.14
CA ALA A 94 -2.08 10.66 5.63
C ALA A 94 -2.15 9.13 5.62
N VAL A 95 -1.00 8.48 5.45
CA VAL A 95 -0.85 7.03 5.53
C VAL A 95 0.02 6.69 6.72
N GLY A 96 -0.54 5.96 7.66
CA GLY A 96 0.13 5.48 8.86
C GLY A 96 0.28 3.97 8.85
N ARG A 97 1.42 3.48 9.35
CA ARG A 97 1.65 2.06 9.59
C ARG A 97 1.28 1.71 11.01
N ALA A 98 0.37 0.77 11.15
CA ALA A 98 0.00 0.17 12.42
C ALA A 98 0.54 -1.26 12.50
N GLN A 99 0.73 -1.73 13.73
CA GLN A 99 1.10 -3.10 14.05
C GLN A 99 0.10 -3.66 15.05
N VAL A 100 -0.39 -4.87 14.80
CA VAL A 100 -1.15 -5.65 15.79
C VAL A 100 -0.27 -6.77 16.27
N ASP A 101 0.03 -6.78 17.56
CA ASP A 101 0.72 -7.87 18.25
C ASP A 101 -0.31 -8.70 19.02
N ARG A 102 -0.72 -9.82 18.44
CA ARG A 102 -1.75 -10.70 19.01
C ARG A 102 -1.28 -11.49 20.23
N ASN A 103 0.03 -11.45 20.55
CA ASN A 103 0.57 -12.03 21.77
C ASN A 103 0.28 -11.17 23.00
N LYS A 104 -0.15 -9.92 22.80
CA LYS A 104 -0.51 -9.02 23.91
C LYS A 104 -1.98 -9.16 24.30
N PRO A 105 -2.33 -8.79 25.54
CA PRO A 105 -3.72 -8.75 25.98
C PRO A 105 -4.61 -7.89 25.08
N ILE A 106 -5.88 -8.25 24.95
CA ILE A 106 -6.89 -7.47 24.24
C ILE A 106 -6.89 -6.03 24.78
N GLY A 107 -6.85 -5.05 23.90
CA GLY A 107 -6.73 -3.62 24.23
C GLY A 107 -5.29 -3.09 24.24
N GLN A 108 -4.27 -3.94 24.25
CA GLN A 108 -2.86 -3.57 24.13
C GLN A 108 -2.22 -4.06 22.82
N GLN A 109 -3.01 -4.72 22.00
CA GLN A 109 -2.52 -5.36 20.76
C GLN A 109 -2.17 -4.37 19.66
N LEU A 110 -2.89 -3.27 19.55
CA LEU A 110 -2.71 -2.30 18.48
C LEU A 110 -1.67 -1.26 18.87
N LEU A 111 -0.59 -1.20 18.10
CA LEU A 111 0.40 -0.14 18.13
C LEU A 111 0.19 0.74 16.90
N CYS A 112 -0.48 1.84 17.06
CA CYS A 112 -0.73 2.81 15.99
C CYS A 112 -0.10 4.16 16.32
N CYS A 113 0.38 4.89 15.37
CA CYS A 113 0.78 4.59 14.00
C CYS A 113 2.12 5.26 13.74
N VAL A 114 2.96 4.65 12.91
CA VAL A 114 4.13 5.36 12.36
C VAL A 114 3.69 6.00 11.04
N TRP A 115 3.64 7.31 10.97
CA TRP A 115 3.19 8.05 9.80
C TRP A 115 4.28 8.07 8.73
N ARG A 116 3.93 7.59 7.52
CA ARG A 116 4.89 7.30 6.45
C ARG A 116 4.76 8.21 5.25
N ALA A 117 3.55 8.66 4.97
CA ALA A 117 3.26 9.53 3.86
C ALA A 117 2.12 10.48 4.18
N SER A 118 2.13 11.63 3.53
CA SER A 118 1.03 12.59 3.52
C SER A 118 0.81 13.08 2.10
N GLY A 119 -0.45 13.13 1.68
CA GLY A 119 -0.85 13.69 0.40
C GLY A 119 -0.74 15.21 0.38
N PRO A 120 -1.19 15.85 -0.71
CA PRO A 120 -1.29 17.30 -0.77
C PRO A 120 -2.33 17.82 0.24
N THR A 121 -2.14 19.06 0.69
CA THR A 121 -3.19 19.79 1.42
C THR A 121 -4.28 20.25 0.48
N PHE A 122 -5.53 20.23 0.94
CA PHE A 122 -6.69 20.64 0.14
C PHE A 122 -7.79 21.19 1.04
N THR A 123 -8.67 22.01 0.47
CA THR A 123 -9.92 22.43 1.11
C THR A 123 -11.07 21.75 0.40
N PRO A 124 -11.82 20.87 1.08
CA PRO A 124 -12.94 20.19 0.46
C PRO A 124 -14.09 21.17 0.14
N ALA A 125 -14.87 20.87 -0.88
CA ALA A 125 -16.09 21.62 -1.21
C ALA A 125 -17.18 21.32 -0.17
N ALA A 126 -17.86 22.36 0.31
CA ALA A 126 -18.92 22.24 1.31
C ALA A 126 -20.07 21.35 0.81
N ASN A 127 -20.63 20.52 1.68
CA ASN A 127 -21.74 19.60 1.41
C ASN A 127 -21.49 18.63 0.25
N ALA A 128 -20.23 18.34 -0.06
CA ALA A 128 -19.85 17.57 -1.23
C ALA A 128 -18.84 16.46 -0.88
N ILE A 129 -18.60 15.59 -1.87
CA ILE A 129 -17.49 14.65 -1.86
C ILE A 129 -16.34 15.30 -2.64
N THR A 130 -15.20 15.41 -2.01
CA THR A 130 -13.97 15.90 -2.65
C THR A 130 -13.03 14.72 -2.86
N GLU A 131 -12.52 14.58 -4.09
CA GLU A 131 -11.59 13.54 -4.49
C GLU A 131 -10.17 14.10 -4.65
N ILE A 132 -9.18 13.39 -4.14
CA ILE A 132 -7.75 13.73 -4.20
C ILE A 132 -6.98 12.55 -4.76
N THR A 133 -6.15 12.80 -5.75
CA THR A 133 -5.18 11.82 -6.25
C THR A 133 -4.01 11.70 -5.26
N LEU A 134 -3.68 10.49 -4.81
CA LEU A 134 -2.59 10.26 -3.86
C LEU A 134 -1.39 9.56 -4.48
N ASN A 135 -1.57 8.39 -5.09
CA ASN A 135 -0.51 7.51 -5.59
C ASN A 135 0.46 7.02 -4.50
N GLU A 136 -0.06 6.79 -3.30
CA GLU A 136 0.73 6.39 -2.15
C GLU A 136 0.87 4.86 -2.07
N PRO A 137 2.11 4.34 -2.04
CA PRO A 137 2.35 2.92 -1.88
C PRO A 137 2.04 2.48 -0.45
N VAL A 138 1.28 1.40 -0.33
CA VAL A 138 0.79 0.84 0.93
C VAL A 138 0.91 -0.68 0.95
N GLU A 139 0.98 -1.24 2.16
CA GLU A 139 1.06 -2.70 2.33
C GLU A 139 0.32 -3.20 3.58
N HIS A 140 -0.12 -4.44 3.50
CA HIS A 140 -0.62 -5.21 4.63
C HIS A 140 0.03 -6.58 4.60
N VAL A 141 0.85 -6.87 5.60
CA VAL A 141 1.58 -8.12 5.74
C VAL A 141 1.18 -8.77 7.05
N ARG A 142 0.66 -10.00 6.92
CA ARG A 142 0.38 -10.84 8.09
C ARG A 142 1.54 -11.77 8.33
N ASP A 143 2.15 -11.68 9.50
CA ASP A 143 3.15 -12.62 9.96
C ASP A 143 2.51 -13.64 10.89
N PHE A 144 2.31 -14.84 10.34
CA PHE A 144 1.69 -15.94 11.11
C PHE A 144 2.64 -16.60 12.09
N GLU A 145 3.96 -16.47 11.90
CA GLU A 145 4.96 -17.08 12.78
C GLU A 145 5.08 -16.26 14.08
N ASP A 146 5.15 -14.95 13.96
CA ASP A 146 5.26 -14.03 15.09
C ASP A 146 3.89 -13.58 15.63
N ASN A 147 2.78 -14.04 15.03
CA ASN A 147 1.41 -13.67 15.36
C ASN A 147 1.18 -12.14 15.32
N GLN A 148 1.80 -11.50 14.33
CA GLN A 148 1.78 -10.07 14.15
C GLN A 148 1.15 -9.71 12.79
N ASP A 149 0.35 -8.65 12.77
CA ASP A 149 -0.12 -8.00 11.55
C ASP A 149 0.51 -6.62 11.45
N LEU A 150 1.11 -6.33 10.31
CA LEU A 150 1.64 -5.03 9.97
C LEU A 150 0.86 -4.49 8.78
N PHE A 151 0.16 -3.38 8.95
CA PHE A 151 -0.68 -2.82 7.89
C PHE A 151 -0.61 -1.31 7.80
N ASP A 152 -0.79 -0.81 6.60
CA ASP A 152 -0.97 0.60 6.36
C ASP A 152 -2.47 0.96 6.47
N ASN A 153 -2.72 2.13 7.02
CA ASN A 153 -4.04 2.68 7.30
C ASN A 153 -4.13 4.10 6.74
N LEU A 154 -5.24 4.41 6.08
CA LEU A 154 -5.53 5.76 5.62
C LEU A 154 -6.15 6.57 6.76
N ALA A 155 -5.77 7.84 6.82
CA ALA A 155 -6.28 8.81 7.77
C ALA A 155 -6.57 10.15 7.09
N VAL A 156 -7.39 10.96 7.74
CA VAL A 156 -7.63 12.35 7.34
C VAL A 156 -7.18 13.29 8.46
N SER A 157 -6.33 14.25 8.11
CA SER A 157 -5.88 15.31 9.00
C SER A 157 -6.71 16.57 8.77
N ILE A 158 -7.15 17.17 9.86
CA ILE A 158 -7.78 18.50 9.92
C ILE A 158 -6.70 19.45 10.41
N LEU A 159 -6.38 20.45 9.58
CA LEU A 159 -5.22 21.32 9.79
C LEU A 159 -5.60 22.71 10.33
N GLN A 160 -6.89 22.97 10.54
CA GLN A 160 -7.40 24.25 11.03
C GLN A 160 -8.37 24.03 12.18
N PRO A 161 -8.35 24.93 13.22
CA PRO A 161 -9.31 24.90 14.30
C PRO A 161 -10.73 25.24 13.81
N GLY A 162 -11.76 24.77 14.52
CA GLY A 162 -13.15 25.04 14.19
C GLY A 162 -13.69 24.30 12.97
N VAL A 163 -12.91 23.42 12.34
CA VAL A 163 -13.36 22.56 11.23
C VAL A 163 -13.86 21.25 11.81
N PRO A 164 -15.15 20.91 11.61
CA PRO A 164 -15.71 19.66 12.11
C PRO A 164 -15.04 18.43 11.51
N ILE A 165 -14.96 17.38 12.32
CA ILE A 165 -14.53 16.07 11.82
C ILE A 165 -15.57 15.59 10.82
N PRO A 166 -15.16 15.13 9.62
CA PRO A 166 -16.09 14.61 8.63
C PRO A 166 -16.61 13.23 9.08
N ALA A 167 -17.57 13.23 9.99
CA ALA A 167 -18.04 12.01 10.62
C ALA A 167 -19.57 12.03 10.81
N VAL A 168 -20.11 10.85 11.07
CA VAL A 168 -21.51 10.63 11.39
C VAL A 168 -21.62 9.70 12.59
N LEU A 169 -22.56 9.97 13.49
CA LEU A 169 -22.86 9.08 14.61
C LEU A 169 -23.34 7.72 14.10
N THR A 170 -22.78 6.66 14.64
CA THR A 170 -23.25 5.29 14.41
C THR A 170 -24.21 4.90 15.52
N VAL A 171 -25.38 4.37 15.17
CA VAL A 171 -26.34 3.89 16.15
C VAL A 171 -25.76 2.68 16.88
N SER A 172 -25.65 2.78 18.20
CA SER A 172 -25.29 1.65 19.05
C SER A 172 -26.30 0.51 18.85
N GLY A 173 -25.86 -0.65 18.39
CA GLY A 173 -26.72 -1.82 18.25
C GLY A 173 -26.53 -2.64 16.97
N THR A 174 -25.88 -2.11 15.96
CA THR A 174 -25.65 -2.84 14.70
C THR A 174 -24.36 -3.66 14.67
N GLY A 175 -23.76 -3.96 15.83
CA GLY A 175 -22.56 -4.80 15.92
C GLY A 175 -21.27 -4.17 15.38
N SER A 176 -21.34 -2.96 14.86
CA SER A 176 -20.19 -2.23 14.33
C SER A 176 -19.64 -1.28 15.39
N THR A 177 -18.72 -1.76 16.20
CA THR A 177 -17.87 -0.89 17.03
C THR A 177 -16.77 -0.33 16.13
N SER A 178 -17.11 0.69 15.32
CA SER A 178 -16.09 1.46 14.64
C SER A 178 -15.37 2.32 15.67
N THR A 179 -14.24 1.87 16.12
CA THR A 179 -13.35 2.68 16.95
C THR A 179 -12.54 3.58 16.03
N ALA A 180 -12.88 4.85 15.97
CA ALA A 180 -12.01 5.84 15.38
C ALA A 180 -10.88 6.14 16.37
N GLY A 181 -9.66 6.20 15.87
CA GLY A 181 -8.50 6.69 16.60
C GLY A 181 -8.17 8.10 16.16
N ALA A 182 -7.50 8.85 17.02
CA ALA A 182 -7.07 10.18 16.68
C ALA A 182 -5.67 10.50 17.20
N CYS A 183 -4.98 11.37 16.49
CA CYS A 183 -3.66 11.87 16.83
C CYS A 183 -3.69 13.40 16.96
N TRP A 184 -3.01 13.95 17.94
CA TRP A 184 -2.88 15.38 18.19
C TRP A 184 -1.42 15.77 18.44
N PRO A 185 -0.94 16.88 17.89
CA PRO A 185 -1.51 17.61 16.75
C PRO A 185 -1.64 16.74 15.51
N ALA A 186 -2.09 17.31 14.37
CA ALA A 186 -2.11 16.60 13.10
C ALA A 186 -0.73 15.99 12.83
N VAL A 187 -0.76 14.77 12.27
CA VAL A 187 0.42 13.92 12.14
C VAL A 187 1.52 14.56 11.31
N GLN A 188 2.74 14.35 11.75
CA GLN A 188 3.96 14.63 10.99
C GLN A 188 4.66 13.32 10.67
N LEU A 189 5.34 13.26 9.52
CA LEU A 189 6.08 12.07 9.11
C LEU A 189 7.08 11.63 10.17
N GLY A 190 7.06 10.34 10.49
CA GLY A 190 7.92 9.75 11.53
C GLY A 190 7.43 9.93 12.96
N ASN A 191 6.38 10.70 13.22
CA ASN A 191 5.81 10.85 14.54
C ASN A 191 4.91 9.65 14.91
N THR A 192 4.99 9.19 16.16
CA THR A 192 4.32 7.96 16.62
C THR A 192 3.28 8.21 17.70
N TYR A 193 2.99 9.45 18.03
CA TYR A 193 2.09 9.74 19.14
C TYR A 193 0.64 9.80 18.68
N CYS A 194 -0.08 8.70 18.88
CA CYS A 194 -1.52 8.59 18.65
C CYS A 194 -2.16 7.90 19.84
N MET A 195 -3.29 8.40 20.27
CA MET A 195 -4.08 7.69 21.28
C MET A 195 -5.01 6.68 20.57
N PRO A 196 -4.88 5.39 20.83
CA PRO A 196 -5.87 4.42 20.40
C PRO A 196 -7.16 4.66 21.18
N GLY A 197 -8.28 4.81 20.48
CA GLY A 197 -9.60 4.87 21.09
C GLY A 197 -10.12 6.26 21.36
N GLY A 198 -10.72 6.89 20.37
CA GLY A 198 -11.69 7.95 20.56
C GLY A 198 -13.07 7.36 20.97
N PRO A 199 -14.05 8.18 21.38
CA PRO A 199 -15.37 7.73 21.77
C PRO A 199 -16.03 6.98 20.58
N GLY A 200 -16.36 5.73 20.82
CA GLY A 200 -16.55 4.68 19.84
C GLY A 200 -17.86 4.65 19.06
N ASN A 201 -18.53 5.77 18.80
CA ASN A 201 -19.87 5.73 18.18
C ASN A 201 -19.97 6.61 16.93
N PHE A 202 -18.90 6.81 16.17
CA PHE A 202 -18.97 7.52 14.91
C PHE A 202 -18.11 6.89 13.81
N ALA A 203 -18.53 7.07 12.59
CA ALA A 203 -17.77 6.67 11.40
C ALA A 203 -17.22 7.92 10.72
N VAL A 204 -15.94 7.91 10.45
CA VAL A 204 -15.28 9.00 9.71
C VAL A 204 -15.56 8.81 8.22
N LEU A 205 -16.07 9.86 7.55
CA LEU A 205 -16.57 9.79 6.18
C LEU A 205 -15.49 10.07 5.15
N PHE A 206 -14.58 9.13 5.00
CA PHE A 206 -13.65 9.10 3.88
C PHE A 206 -13.45 7.67 3.38
N ASN A 207 -13.03 7.54 2.12
CA ASN A 207 -12.64 6.27 1.52
C ASN A 207 -11.51 6.46 0.53
N ALA A 208 -10.97 5.36 0.04
CA ALA A 208 -9.92 5.39 -0.96
C ALA A 208 -10.03 4.22 -1.94
N ASP A 209 -9.56 4.45 -3.15
CA ASP A 209 -9.33 3.40 -4.12
C ASP A 209 -7.93 2.81 -3.91
N TRP A 210 -7.92 1.55 -3.57
CA TRP A 210 -6.73 0.74 -3.47
C TRP A 210 -6.62 -0.18 -4.68
N GLU A 211 -5.48 -0.16 -5.31
CA GLU A 211 -5.15 -1.05 -6.41
C GLU A 211 -4.07 -2.02 -5.94
N LEU A 212 -4.37 -3.33 -6.03
CA LEU A 212 -3.38 -4.35 -5.76
C LEU A 212 -2.20 -4.15 -6.73
N ASN A 213 -1.11 -3.67 -6.20
CA ASN A 213 0.09 -3.52 -7.00
C ASN A 213 0.80 -4.88 -7.08
N LEU A 214 0.36 -5.71 -8.02
CA LEU A 214 1.04 -6.96 -8.36
C LEU A 214 2.50 -6.73 -8.80
N SER A 215 2.90 -5.49 -8.94
CA SER A 215 4.18 -5.07 -9.49
C SER A 215 4.97 -4.13 -8.60
N ASN A 216 4.89 -4.17 -7.30
CA ASN A 216 5.76 -3.43 -6.35
C ASN A 216 6.89 -2.55 -6.97
N GLY A 217 6.56 -1.76 -7.97
CA GLY A 217 7.47 -0.95 -8.73
C GLY A 217 8.30 -1.70 -9.77
N VAL A 218 8.61 -2.99 -9.61
CA VAL A 218 9.39 -3.76 -10.59
C VAL A 218 8.71 -5.09 -10.90
N ARG A 219 8.48 -5.34 -12.19
CA ARG A 219 7.93 -6.60 -12.71
C ARG A 219 8.96 -7.34 -13.56
N LEU A 220 8.83 -8.66 -13.61
CA LEU A 220 9.38 -9.41 -14.73
C LEU A 220 8.58 -9.05 -16.00
N ALA A 221 9.27 -8.51 -17.00
CA ALA A 221 8.65 -8.28 -18.32
C ALA A 221 8.52 -9.57 -19.14
N ALA A 222 9.15 -10.67 -18.67
CA ALA A 222 8.97 -12.01 -19.23
C ALA A 222 9.19 -13.07 -18.15
N GLN A 223 8.44 -14.16 -18.21
CA GLN A 223 8.55 -15.31 -17.29
C GLN A 223 9.70 -16.27 -17.66
N THR A 224 10.41 -16.01 -18.74
CA THR A 224 11.54 -16.83 -19.20
C THR A 224 12.75 -15.93 -19.47
N ALA A 225 13.91 -16.30 -18.95
CA ALA A 225 15.16 -15.64 -19.22
C ALA A 225 16.15 -16.62 -19.85
N LEU A 226 16.81 -16.16 -20.92
CA LEU A 226 17.89 -16.90 -21.56
C LEU A 226 19.18 -16.73 -20.77
N VAL A 227 19.91 -17.82 -20.64
CA VAL A 227 21.24 -17.82 -20.02
C VAL A 227 22.30 -17.99 -21.11
N ARG A 228 23.18 -17.01 -21.22
CA ARG A 228 24.34 -17.01 -22.11
C ARG A 228 25.59 -16.61 -21.32
N ASN A 229 26.72 -17.24 -21.59
CA ASN A 229 28.00 -16.93 -20.95
C ASN A 229 27.91 -16.87 -19.41
N ASN A 230 27.21 -17.83 -18.80
CA ASN A 230 26.97 -17.90 -17.36
C ASN A 230 26.21 -16.69 -16.77
N ALA A 231 25.49 -15.96 -17.56
CA ALA A 231 24.65 -14.85 -17.12
C ALA A 231 23.21 -14.97 -17.63
N ALA A 232 22.24 -14.66 -16.77
CA ALA A 232 20.84 -14.60 -17.11
C ALA A 232 20.46 -13.15 -17.47
N LEU A 233 19.86 -12.94 -18.64
CA LEU A 233 19.33 -11.65 -19.06
C LEU A 233 17.86 -11.56 -18.65
N ILE A 234 17.58 -10.86 -17.56
CA ILE A 234 16.26 -10.78 -16.97
C ILE A 234 15.62 -9.44 -17.31
N PRO A 235 14.56 -9.40 -18.10
CA PRO A 235 13.87 -8.17 -18.40
C PRO A 235 12.99 -7.76 -17.21
N LEU A 236 13.29 -6.61 -16.62
CA LEU A 236 12.50 -5.96 -15.59
C LEU A 236 11.85 -4.69 -16.13
N ILE A 237 10.63 -4.40 -15.74
CA ILE A 237 9.93 -3.16 -16.01
C ILE A 237 9.70 -2.40 -14.70
N CYS A 238 10.05 -1.11 -14.67
CA CYS A 238 9.68 -0.20 -13.59
C CYS A 238 8.26 0.33 -13.84
N LYS A 239 7.37 0.14 -12.89
CA LYS A 239 5.97 0.61 -12.95
C LYS A 239 5.72 1.84 -12.07
N LEU A 240 6.74 2.28 -11.32
CA LEU A 240 6.64 3.51 -10.53
C LEU A 240 6.71 4.75 -11.42
N VAL A 241 6.21 5.85 -10.89
CA VAL A 241 6.34 7.20 -11.48
C VAL A 241 7.75 7.77 -11.29
N GLN A 242 8.56 7.14 -10.44
CA GLN A 242 9.96 7.44 -10.20
C GLN A 242 10.87 6.26 -10.57
N GLU A 243 12.16 6.49 -10.59
CA GLU A 243 13.16 5.47 -10.91
C GLU A 243 13.11 4.28 -9.94
N CYS A 244 13.14 3.07 -10.46
CA CYS A 244 13.28 1.85 -9.68
C CYS A 244 14.75 1.48 -9.53
N ALA A 245 15.30 1.53 -8.33
CA ALA A 245 16.64 1.05 -8.02
C ALA A 245 16.57 -0.05 -6.97
N GLY A 246 17.43 -1.07 -7.09
CA GLY A 246 17.40 -2.17 -6.15
C GLY A 246 18.37 -3.31 -6.45
N LEU A 247 18.11 -4.45 -5.79
CA LEU A 247 18.89 -5.68 -5.92
C LEU A 247 17.97 -6.83 -6.34
N LEU A 248 18.30 -7.47 -7.46
CA LEU A 248 17.67 -8.69 -7.94
C LEU A 248 18.48 -9.90 -7.46
N ARG A 249 17.82 -10.87 -6.79
CA ARG A 249 18.40 -12.17 -6.42
C ARG A 249 17.63 -13.30 -7.09
N LEU A 250 18.35 -14.29 -7.59
CA LEU A 250 17.80 -15.54 -8.11
C LEU A 250 17.98 -16.62 -7.05
N GLN A 251 16.88 -17.22 -6.59
CA GLN A 251 16.89 -18.12 -5.44
C GLN A 251 16.01 -19.35 -5.67
N ASN A 252 16.19 -20.38 -4.86
CA ASN A 252 15.35 -21.60 -4.88
C ASN A 252 13.98 -21.36 -4.21
N ALA A 253 13.86 -20.34 -3.38
CA ALA A 253 12.66 -20.04 -2.60
C ALA A 253 12.19 -18.60 -2.83
N ARG A 254 10.93 -18.32 -2.56
CA ARG A 254 10.37 -16.98 -2.43
C ARG A 254 11.10 -16.26 -1.30
N ALA A 255 11.18 -14.93 -1.38
CA ALA A 255 11.79 -14.16 -0.28
C ALA A 255 11.03 -14.35 1.04
N PRO A 256 11.71 -14.21 2.20
CA PRO A 256 11.09 -14.34 3.52
C PRO A 256 9.88 -13.40 3.68
N GLY A 257 8.85 -13.89 4.29
CA GLY A 257 7.48 -13.36 4.40
C GLY A 257 6.46 -14.44 4.09
N ALA A 258 6.89 -15.56 3.48
CA ALA A 258 6.11 -16.77 3.35
C ALA A 258 6.85 -17.90 4.07
N ALA A 259 6.18 -18.51 5.01
CA ALA A 259 6.62 -19.58 5.91
C ALA A 259 7.68 -20.53 5.33
N ALA A 260 8.58 -20.93 6.24
CA ALA A 260 9.54 -22.02 6.22
C ALA A 260 11.00 -21.68 5.95
N ALA A 261 11.79 -21.94 6.96
CA ALA A 261 13.25 -21.96 7.02
C ALA A 261 13.91 -23.05 6.13
N ALA A 262 13.46 -23.19 4.88
CA ALA A 262 14.21 -23.95 3.90
C ALA A 262 15.48 -23.17 3.55
N LYS A 263 16.63 -23.80 3.69
CA LYS A 263 17.96 -23.23 3.38
C LYS A 263 17.93 -22.56 2.01
N THR A 264 17.85 -21.21 1.99
CA THR A 264 17.73 -20.42 0.77
C THR A 264 19.06 -20.40 0.05
N SER A 265 19.10 -20.96 -1.17
CA SER A 265 20.28 -20.94 -2.04
C SER A 265 20.17 -19.80 -3.06
N THR A 266 21.16 -18.92 -3.09
CA THR A 266 21.25 -17.85 -4.10
C THR A 266 22.04 -18.32 -5.31
N TYR A 267 21.40 -18.28 -6.48
CA TYR A 267 22.01 -18.68 -7.76
C TYR A 267 22.71 -17.55 -8.48
N GLY A 268 22.37 -16.31 -8.15
CA GLY A 268 23.00 -15.12 -8.71
C GLY A 268 22.31 -13.86 -8.19
N SER A 269 22.99 -12.72 -8.34
CA SER A 269 22.42 -11.42 -7.98
C SER A 269 22.99 -10.31 -8.86
N ALA A 270 22.22 -9.23 -9.02
CA ALA A 270 22.66 -8.01 -9.69
C ALA A 270 21.89 -6.79 -9.15
N ARG A 271 22.59 -5.68 -9.00
CA ARG A 271 21.93 -4.39 -8.77
C ARG A 271 21.30 -3.89 -10.06
N PHE A 272 20.20 -3.17 -9.94
CA PHE A 272 19.53 -2.56 -11.08
C PHE A 272 19.12 -1.12 -10.78
N LYS A 273 18.96 -0.37 -11.87
CA LYS A 273 18.48 1.00 -11.90
C LYS A 273 17.72 1.17 -13.21
N ILE A 274 16.40 1.42 -13.11
CA ILE A 274 15.48 1.42 -14.24
C ILE A 274 14.66 2.72 -14.17
N PRO A 275 14.71 3.59 -15.19
CA PRO A 275 13.88 4.79 -15.21
C PRO A 275 12.39 4.48 -15.12
N ALA A 276 11.61 5.43 -14.61
CA ALA A 276 10.16 5.34 -14.49
C ALA A 276 9.49 4.87 -15.80
N GLY A 277 8.60 3.91 -15.70
CA GLY A 277 7.84 3.38 -16.85
C GLY A 277 8.67 2.60 -17.89
N LYS A 278 9.98 2.44 -17.70
CA LYS A 278 10.86 1.79 -18.70
C LYS A 278 11.12 0.33 -18.38
N THR A 279 11.48 -0.42 -19.43
CA THR A 279 11.96 -1.80 -19.32
C THR A 279 13.48 -1.84 -19.54
N LYS A 280 14.18 -2.62 -18.69
CA LYS A 280 15.63 -2.84 -18.82
C LYS A 280 15.95 -4.31 -18.64
N ARG A 281 16.86 -4.85 -19.45
CA ARG A 281 17.41 -6.18 -19.26
C ARG A 281 18.55 -6.13 -18.25
N ILE A 282 18.39 -6.86 -17.15
CA ILE A 282 19.38 -6.93 -16.07
C ILE A 282 20.23 -8.19 -16.28
N ASN A 283 21.52 -7.99 -16.37
CA ASN A 283 22.49 -9.07 -16.52
C ASN A 283 22.87 -9.62 -15.14
N VAL A 284 22.38 -10.81 -14.81
CA VAL A 284 22.64 -11.49 -13.53
C VAL A 284 23.67 -12.57 -13.71
N LYS A 285 24.92 -12.35 -13.27
CA LYS A 285 25.95 -13.37 -13.26
C LYS A 285 25.56 -14.52 -12.33
N LEU A 286 25.60 -15.74 -12.85
CA LEU A 286 25.29 -16.94 -12.08
C LEU A 286 26.51 -17.38 -11.26
N GLY A 287 26.29 -17.56 -9.97
CA GLY A 287 27.25 -18.16 -9.06
C GLY A 287 27.47 -19.66 -9.33
N PRO A 288 28.39 -20.31 -8.61
CA PRO A 288 28.69 -21.74 -8.78
C PRO A 288 27.45 -22.64 -8.71
N ALA A 289 26.58 -22.41 -7.72
CA ALA A 289 25.33 -23.16 -7.55
C ALA A 289 24.37 -23.00 -8.75
N GLY A 290 24.22 -21.79 -9.26
CA GLY A 290 23.36 -21.52 -10.43
C GLY A 290 23.91 -22.16 -11.71
N ARG A 291 25.22 -22.14 -11.89
CA ARG A 291 25.89 -22.80 -13.03
C ARG A 291 25.75 -24.32 -12.95
N LEU A 292 25.92 -24.90 -11.76
CA LEU A 292 25.74 -26.33 -11.56
C LEU A 292 24.31 -26.77 -11.82
N LEU A 293 23.32 -25.98 -11.35
CA LEU A 293 21.91 -26.25 -11.58
C LEU A 293 21.58 -26.31 -13.08
N LEU A 294 22.07 -25.35 -13.87
CA LEU A 294 21.83 -25.29 -15.32
C LEU A 294 22.67 -26.29 -16.13
N ARG A 295 23.77 -26.83 -15.58
CA ARG A 295 24.46 -27.98 -16.19
C ARG A 295 23.62 -29.26 -16.11
N LYS A 296 22.94 -29.45 -14.98
CA LYS A 296 22.06 -30.64 -14.76
C LYS A 296 20.74 -30.54 -15.51
N HIS A 297 20.22 -29.31 -15.67
CA HIS A 297 18.89 -29.08 -16.23
C HIS A 297 18.92 -27.97 -17.29
N ARG A 298 18.47 -28.24 -18.51
CA ARG A 298 18.40 -27.25 -19.59
C ARG A 298 17.37 -26.12 -19.31
N LYS A 299 16.41 -26.41 -18.44
CA LYS A 299 15.32 -25.49 -18.07
C LYS A 299 15.01 -25.65 -16.57
N VAL A 300 15.00 -24.56 -15.83
CA VAL A 300 14.80 -24.57 -14.36
C VAL A 300 13.86 -23.45 -13.96
N LYS A 301 12.87 -23.76 -13.13
CA LYS A 301 12.04 -22.75 -12.45
C LYS A 301 12.74 -22.31 -11.17
N ILE A 302 12.85 -21.01 -10.98
CA ILE A 302 13.46 -20.37 -9.81
C ILE A 302 12.62 -19.15 -9.40
N TRP A 303 12.94 -18.57 -8.27
CA TRP A 303 12.37 -17.30 -7.82
C TRP A 303 13.31 -16.15 -8.15
N ALA A 304 12.76 -15.10 -8.77
CA ALA A 304 13.40 -13.81 -8.93
C ALA A 304 12.88 -12.88 -7.84
N ASN A 305 13.72 -12.60 -6.85
CA ASN A 305 13.40 -11.76 -5.71
C ASN A 305 14.06 -10.39 -5.89
N SER A 306 13.26 -9.36 -6.13
CA SER A 306 13.72 -7.98 -6.30
C SER A 306 13.51 -7.21 -5.01
N THR A 307 14.59 -6.67 -4.43
CA THR A 307 14.53 -5.77 -3.28
C THR A 307 14.66 -4.34 -3.79
N ILE A 308 13.70 -3.47 -3.48
CA ILE A 308 13.63 -2.08 -3.92
C ILE A 308 13.54 -1.18 -2.68
N GLY A 309 14.13 0.01 -2.75
CA GLY A 309 14.09 0.98 -1.66
C GLY A 309 15.41 1.12 -0.90
N SER A 310 15.42 1.98 0.09
CA SER A 310 16.58 2.27 0.96
C SER A 310 16.14 2.34 2.42
N GLY A 311 17.05 1.98 3.33
CA GLY A 311 16.79 2.00 4.77
C GLY A 311 15.68 1.05 5.20
N THR A 312 14.79 1.51 6.06
CA THR A 312 13.64 0.75 6.60
C THR A 312 12.51 0.52 5.58
N ALA A 313 12.55 1.18 4.43
CA ALA A 313 11.57 1.06 3.36
C ALA A 313 11.93 0.02 2.29
N LEU A 314 12.68 -1.03 2.66
CA LEU A 314 13.02 -2.11 1.74
C LEU A 314 11.77 -2.94 1.43
N ARG A 315 11.52 -3.13 0.13
CA ARG A 315 10.41 -3.95 -0.38
C ARG A 315 10.97 -5.11 -1.18
N VAL A 316 10.41 -6.28 -0.97
CA VAL A 316 10.80 -7.47 -1.72
C VAL A 316 9.66 -7.96 -2.59
N VAL A 317 9.91 -8.03 -3.89
CA VAL A 317 9.00 -8.59 -4.89
C VAL A 317 9.53 -9.93 -5.34
N SER A 318 8.68 -10.95 -5.25
CA SER A 318 9.03 -12.30 -5.66
C SER A 318 8.17 -12.74 -6.84
N ALA A 319 8.81 -13.22 -7.89
CA ALA A 319 8.14 -13.79 -9.05
C ALA A 319 8.82 -15.06 -9.52
N GLN A 320 8.03 -16.03 -10.01
CA GLN A 320 8.61 -17.22 -10.64
C GLN A 320 9.21 -16.90 -11.99
N LEU A 321 10.40 -17.41 -12.24
CA LEU A 321 11.15 -17.23 -13.47
C LEU A 321 11.68 -18.58 -13.94
N THR A 322 11.56 -18.84 -15.25
CA THR A 322 12.18 -19.98 -15.89
C THR A 322 13.52 -19.56 -16.51
N LEU A 323 14.63 -20.12 -16.04
CA LEU A 323 15.92 -20.02 -16.73
C LEU A 323 16.00 -21.07 -17.82
N LYS A 324 16.43 -20.68 -19.03
CA LYS A 324 16.63 -21.58 -20.18
C LYS A 324 18.05 -21.36 -20.71
N ARG A 325 18.79 -22.47 -20.87
CA ARG A 325 20.11 -22.51 -21.50
C ARG A 325 19.97 -22.73 -23.01
#